data_2d56a1a312396f728c708e6cd211499e
#
_entry.id   2d56a1a312396f728c708e6cd211499e
#
_cell.length_a   1.000
_cell.length_b   1.000
_cell.length_c   1.000
_cell.angle_alpha   90.00
_cell.angle_beta   90.00
_cell.angle_gamma   90.00
#
_symmetry.space_group_name_H-M   'P 1'
#
loop_
_entity.id
_entity.type
_entity.pdbx_description
1 polymer ?
#
loop_
_entity_poly.entity_id
_entity_poly.type
_entity_poly.pdbx_seq_one_letter_code
_entity_poly.pdbx_strand_id
1 'polypeptide(L)'
;MEQVINLRFFGSLGFAASLLLFTPNQALAKAEISAPHYAMTQVLEESYAEQPTNLALDANGNLIEFYRSKKSSWTVLVVSPTGQACVLSTGDAWVTLTPANDTTS
;
A
#
# COMPACT_ATOMS: atom_id res chain seq x y z
N MET A 1 -48.06 -5.12 0.33
CA MET A 1 -48.06 -4.99 0.78
C MET A 1 -47.80 -4.92 0.84
N GLU A 2 -47.31 -5.01 0.62
CA GLU A 2 -46.91 -4.97 0.84
C GLU A 2 -46.31 -5.05 0.81
N GLN A 3 -45.97 -5.27 0.82
CA GLN A 3 -45.49 -5.32 0.97
C GLN A 3 -44.83 -5.46 0.91
N VAL A 4 -44.62 -5.64 0.72
CA VAL A 4 -44.17 -5.74 0.94
C VAL A 4 -43.49 -5.89 0.69
N ILE A 5 -43.56 -6.03 0.55
CA ILE A 5 -43.05 -6.12 0.64
C ILE A 5 -42.43 -6.17 0.51
N ASN A 6 -42.41 -6.41 0.34
CA ASN A 6 -42.07 -6.46 0.53
C ASN A 6 -41.40 -6.51 0.32
N LEU A 7 -41.20 -6.53 0.20
CA LEU A 7 -40.72 -6.56 0.32
C LEU A 7 -40.10 -6.66 0.11
N ARG A 8 -40.08 -6.74 0.14
CA ARG A 8 -39.77 -6.82 0.19
C ARG A 8 -39.06 -6.87 0.01
N PHE A 9 -39.36 -6.97 -0.35
CA PHE A 9 -38.87 -7.01 -0.37
C PHE A 9 -38.19 -7.00 -0.56
N PHE A 10 -37.89 -7.09 -0.71
CA PHE A 10 -37.52 -7.05 -0.65
C PHE A 10 -36.81 -6.97 -0.76
N GLY A 11 -36.78 -7.10 -1.01
CA GLY A 11 -36.30 -7.04 -0.82
C GLY A 11 -35.77 -6.90 -1.16
N SER A 12 -35.61 -7.06 -1.48
CA SER A 12 -35.18 -6.86 -1.57
C SER A 12 -34.62 -6.64 -1.66
N LEU A 13 -34.28 -6.83 -1.87
CA LEU A 13 -33.67 -6.55 -1.74
C LEU A 13 -32.96 -6.55 -1.76
N GLY A 14 -32.67 -6.76 -1.70
CA GLY A 14 -32.02 -6.94 -1.42
C GLY A 14 -31.51 -7.04 -1.76
N PHE A 15 -31.03 -7.02 -2.26
CA PHE A 15 -30.51 -7.00 -2.49
C PHE A 15 -29.81 -6.74 -2.70
N ALA A 16 -29.76 -7.46 -2.85
CA ALA A 16 -29.18 -6.84 -3.63
C ALA A 16 -28.03 -6.12 -3.51
N ALA A 17 -27.91 -5.49 -3.32
CA ALA A 17 -26.92 -4.71 -2.99
C ALA A 17 -25.62 -5.27 -2.93
N SER A 18 -25.56 -6.44 -2.89
CA SER A 18 -24.32 -7.00 -2.62
C SER A 18 -23.30 -6.87 -3.63
N LEU A 19 -23.67 -6.84 -4.83
CA LEU A 19 -22.72 -6.87 -5.82
C LEU A 19 -21.75 -5.81 -5.77
N LEU A 20 -22.11 -4.73 -5.31
CA LEU A 20 -21.20 -3.69 -5.37
C LEU A 20 -20.07 -3.92 -4.50
N LEU A 21 -20.08 -4.89 -3.70
CA LEU A 21 -19.01 -5.05 -2.83
C LEU A 21 -17.73 -5.31 -3.46
N PHE A 22 -17.69 -6.02 -4.52
CA PHE A 22 -16.41 -6.37 -5.06
C PHE A 22 -15.75 -5.25 -5.69
N THR A 23 -16.44 -4.50 -6.42
CA THR A 23 -15.84 -3.40 -7.10
C THR A 23 -15.21 -2.43 -6.15
N PRO A 24 -15.84 -2.09 -5.07
CA PRO A 24 -15.23 -1.21 -4.12
C PRO A 24 -13.94 -1.76 -3.57
N ASN A 25 -13.87 -3.04 -3.37
CA ASN A 25 -12.66 -3.60 -2.85
C ASN A 25 -11.52 -3.43 -3.80
N GLN A 26 -11.77 -3.60 -5.05
CA GLN A 26 -10.70 -3.42 -5.99
C GLN A 26 -10.28 -1.99 -6.07
N ALA A 27 -11.20 -1.11 -5.96
CA ALA A 27 -10.87 0.30 -5.98
C ALA A 27 -9.98 0.65 -4.81
N LEU A 28 -10.27 0.09 -3.65
CA LEU A 28 -9.44 0.36 -2.51
C LEU A 28 -8.06 -0.21 -2.68
N ALA A 29 -7.96 -1.36 -3.31
CA ALA A 29 -6.66 -1.96 -3.50
C ALA A 29 -5.78 -1.09 -4.39
N LYS A 30 -6.40 -0.31 -5.26
CA LYS A 30 -5.64 0.57 -6.10
C LYS A 30 -5.53 1.96 -5.56
N ALA A 31 -6.21 2.25 -4.49
CA ALA A 31 -6.15 3.57 -3.93
C ALA A 31 -4.76 3.80 -3.38
N GLU A 32 -4.23 4.92 -3.65
CA GLU A 32 -2.91 5.23 -3.19
C GLU A 32 -2.93 5.67 -1.76
N ILE A 33 -2.01 5.15 -0.99
CA ILE A 33 -1.79 5.63 0.35
C ILE A 33 -0.68 6.65 0.21
N SER A 34 -1.00 7.90 0.42
CA SER A 34 -0.02 8.94 0.25
C SER A 34 -0.18 10.01 1.32
N ALA A 35 0.93 10.67 1.60
CA ALA A 35 0.99 11.70 2.62
C ALA A 35 2.28 12.48 2.42
N PRO A 36 2.43 13.63 3.07
CA PRO A 36 3.73 14.31 3.04
C PRO A 36 4.81 13.36 3.53
N HIS A 37 5.98 13.48 2.96
CA HIS A 37 7.09 12.56 3.23
C HIS A 37 7.36 12.42 4.73
N TYR A 38 7.42 13.54 5.45
CA TYR A 38 7.74 13.47 6.87
C TYR A 38 6.69 12.69 7.66
N ALA A 39 5.43 12.81 7.27
CA ALA A 39 4.35 12.12 7.97
C ALA A 39 4.41 10.62 7.69
N MET A 40 4.71 10.26 6.45
CA MET A 40 4.82 8.87 6.07
C MET A 40 5.99 8.20 6.79
N THR A 41 7.12 8.87 6.83
CA THR A 41 8.30 8.36 7.53
C THR A 41 8.00 8.12 9.00
N GLN A 42 7.30 9.05 9.61
CA GLN A 42 6.96 8.93 11.02
C GLN A 42 6.07 7.72 11.28
N VAL A 43 5.08 7.50 10.44
CA VAL A 43 4.21 6.34 10.58
C VAL A 43 5.01 5.05 10.46
N LEU A 44 5.91 4.97 9.47
CA LEU A 44 6.69 3.76 9.29
C LEU A 44 7.58 3.49 10.48
N GLU A 45 8.16 4.52 11.06
CA GLU A 45 9.01 4.33 12.22
C GLU A 45 8.21 3.97 13.46
N GLU A 46 7.15 4.69 13.72
CA GLU A 46 6.44 4.52 14.98
C GLU A 46 5.50 3.34 14.99
N SER A 47 4.86 3.06 13.88
CA SER A 47 3.86 2.00 13.85
C SER A 47 4.40 0.68 13.34
N TYR A 48 5.46 0.71 12.55
CA TYR A 48 5.99 -0.50 11.95
C TYR A 48 7.44 -0.76 12.29
N ALA A 49 8.06 0.12 13.02
CA ALA A 49 9.48 0.02 13.38
C ALA A 49 10.37 -0.13 12.16
N GLU A 50 9.99 0.50 11.07
CA GLU A 50 10.75 0.43 9.82
C GLU A 50 11.62 1.66 9.65
N GLN A 51 12.83 1.43 9.16
CA GLN A 51 13.82 2.46 8.92
C GLN A 51 14.24 2.39 7.47
N PRO A 52 14.61 3.51 6.87
CA PRO A 52 15.08 3.49 5.49
C PRO A 52 16.41 2.74 5.39
N THR A 53 16.48 1.84 4.45
CA THR A 53 17.69 1.05 4.24
C THR A 53 18.33 1.30 2.89
N ASN A 54 17.56 1.71 1.90
CA ASN A 54 18.07 1.91 0.55
C ASN A 54 17.32 3.03 -0.13
N LEU A 55 18.00 3.68 -1.05
CA LEU A 55 17.43 4.77 -1.83
C LEU A 55 17.75 4.54 -3.29
N ALA A 56 16.86 4.97 -4.15
CA ALA A 56 17.10 5.00 -5.58
C ALA A 56 16.40 6.23 -6.15
N LEU A 57 16.85 6.67 -7.31
CA LEU A 57 16.26 7.80 -7.97
C LEU A 57 15.75 7.29 -9.32
N ASP A 58 14.51 7.52 -9.63
CA ASP A 58 13.98 7.00 -10.87
C ASP A 58 14.20 8.01 -12.01
N ALA A 59 13.81 7.62 -13.21
CA ALA A 59 14.06 8.44 -14.39
C ALA A 59 13.26 9.73 -14.40
N ASN A 60 12.21 9.80 -13.60
CA ASN A 60 11.36 10.99 -13.54
C ASN A 60 11.72 11.91 -12.38
N GLY A 61 12.80 11.61 -11.69
CA GLY A 61 13.22 12.45 -10.57
C GLY A 61 12.54 12.12 -9.25
N ASN A 62 11.82 11.03 -9.17
CA ASN A 62 11.21 10.62 -7.92
C ASN A 62 12.22 9.82 -7.11
N LEU A 63 12.17 10.01 -5.80
CA LEU A 63 13.03 9.26 -4.91
C LEU A 63 12.29 7.99 -4.50
N ILE A 64 12.96 6.86 -4.65
CA ILE A 64 12.39 5.57 -4.25
C ILE A 64 13.08 5.20 -2.95
N GLU A 65 12.30 5.01 -1.90
CA GLU A 65 12.86 4.70 -0.60
C GLU A 65 12.42 3.32 -0.16
N PHE A 66 13.36 2.53 0.34
CA PHE A 66 13.09 1.18 0.83
C PHE A 66 13.22 1.21 2.33
N TYR A 67 12.16 0.84 3.02
CA TYR A 67 12.11 0.78 4.47
C TYR A 67 12.03 -0.65 4.92
N ARG A 68 12.62 -0.96 6.06
CA ARG A 68 12.63 -2.31 6.55
C ARG A 68 12.70 -2.32 8.07
N SER A 69 12.03 -3.28 8.70
CA SER A 69 12.11 -3.49 10.13
C SER A 69 13.06 -4.65 10.41
N LYS A 70 13.42 -4.80 11.67
CA LYS A 70 14.24 -5.93 12.08
C LYS A 70 13.48 -7.24 11.97
N LYS A 71 12.15 -7.18 11.92
CA LYS A 71 11.32 -8.36 11.78
C LYS A 71 10.99 -8.67 10.34
N SER A 72 11.66 -7.99 9.42
CA SER A 72 11.54 -8.21 7.98
C SER A 72 10.29 -7.65 7.32
N SER A 73 9.51 -6.87 8.01
CA SER A 73 8.47 -6.12 7.30
C SER A 73 9.14 -5.03 6.48
N TRP A 74 8.54 -4.65 5.38
CA TRP A 74 9.16 -3.66 4.50
C TRP A 74 8.12 -2.84 3.77
N THR A 75 8.54 -1.67 3.34
CA THR A 75 7.70 -0.76 2.58
C THR A 75 8.57 -0.04 1.56
N VAL A 76 8.04 0.17 0.38
CA VAL A 76 8.69 0.97 -0.65
C VAL A 76 7.84 2.20 -0.87
N LEU A 77 8.47 3.36 -0.79
CA LEU A 77 7.82 4.64 -1.04
C LEU A 77 8.35 5.26 -2.31
N VAL A 78 7.48 5.95 -3.01
CA VAL A 78 7.87 6.83 -4.10
C VAL A 78 7.62 8.25 -3.59
N VAL A 79 8.66 9.06 -3.58
CA VAL A 79 8.55 10.43 -3.08
C VAL A 79 8.76 11.37 -4.25
N SER A 80 7.75 12.18 -4.53
CA SER A 80 7.83 13.11 -5.64
C SER A 80 8.72 14.30 -5.28
N PRO A 81 9.19 15.05 -6.29
CA PRO A 81 9.99 16.24 -6.00
C PRO A 81 9.27 17.27 -5.13
N THR A 82 7.95 17.21 -5.06
CA THR A 82 7.22 18.13 -4.21
C THR A 82 7.12 17.66 -2.77
N GLY A 83 7.64 16.46 -2.48
CA GLY A 83 7.64 15.98 -1.10
C GLY A 83 6.46 15.12 -0.72
N GLN A 84 5.66 14.69 -1.70
CA GLN A 84 4.54 13.81 -1.43
C GLN A 84 5.02 12.38 -1.57
N ALA A 85 4.78 11.56 -0.56
CA ALA A 85 5.21 10.17 -0.54
C ALA A 85 4.01 9.26 -0.71
N CYS A 86 4.15 8.28 -1.59
CA CYS A 86 3.10 7.28 -1.84
C CYS A 86 3.65 5.90 -1.60
N VAL A 87 2.85 5.03 -1.00
CA VAL A 87 3.26 3.64 -0.80
C VAL A 87 3.15 2.91 -2.12
N LEU A 88 4.26 2.38 -2.58
CA LEU A 88 4.29 1.62 -3.81
C LEU A 88 4.02 0.14 -3.54
N SER A 89 4.59 -0.39 -2.48
CA SER A 89 4.42 -1.79 -2.13
C SER A 89 4.85 -2.01 -0.69
N THR A 90 4.37 -3.09 -0.09
CA THR A 90 4.71 -3.41 1.28
C THR A 90 4.59 -4.91 1.46
N GLY A 91 5.27 -5.45 2.45
CA GLY A 91 5.22 -6.89 2.71
C GLY A 91 5.80 -7.23 4.06
N ASP A 92 5.76 -8.53 4.37
CA ASP A 92 6.18 -9.04 5.67
C ASP A 92 7.46 -9.83 5.65
N ALA A 93 8.03 -10.08 4.50
CA ALA A 93 9.23 -10.87 4.41
C ALA A 93 10.25 -10.18 3.53
N TRP A 94 11.45 -10.08 4.01
CA TRP A 94 12.55 -9.46 3.28
C TRP A 94 13.74 -10.40 3.33
N VAL A 95 14.30 -10.68 2.16
CA VAL A 95 15.47 -11.55 2.07
C VAL A 95 16.55 -10.80 1.31
N THR A 96 17.72 -10.77 1.87
CA THR A 96 18.87 -10.17 1.20
C THR A 96 19.62 -11.28 0.47
N LEU A 97 19.85 -11.07 -0.81
CA LEU A 97 20.58 -12.05 -1.61
C LEU A 97 22.03 -11.67 -1.64
N THR A 98 22.88 -12.68 -1.56
CA THR A 98 24.32 -12.47 -1.72
C THR A 98 24.63 -12.78 -3.17
N PRO A 99 25.25 -11.86 -3.90
CA PRO A 99 25.57 -12.10 -5.29
C PRO A 99 26.54 -13.28 -5.41
N ALA A 100 26.27 -14.16 -6.36
CA ALA A 100 27.09 -15.33 -6.54
C ALA A 100 28.47 -14.98 -7.04
N ASN A 101 28.63 -13.92 -7.75
CA ASN A 101 29.87 -13.54 -8.35
C ASN A 101 30.32 -12.18 -8.00
N ASP A 102 30.10 -11.78 -6.76
CA ASP A 102 30.45 -10.44 -6.40
C ASP A 102 31.92 -10.22 -6.49
N THR A 103 32.72 -11.26 -6.46
CA THR A 103 34.16 -11.08 -6.55
C THR A 103 34.58 -10.69 -7.94
N THR A 104 33.76 -10.88 -8.91
CA THR A 104 34.14 -10.53 -10.25
C THR A 104 33.84 -9.11 -10.58
N SER A 105 33.16 -8.44 -9.78
CA SER A 105 32.78 -7.06 -10.10
C SER A 105 33.84 -6.06 -9.77
#